data_ec47ee053b17379d7bbd603aade332c6
#
_entry.id   ec47ee053b17379d7bbd603aade332c6
#
_cell.length_a   1.000
_cell.length_b   1.000
_cell.length_c   1.000
_cell.angle_alpha   90.00
_cell.angle_beta   90.00
_cell.angle_gamma   90.00
#
_symmetry.space_group_name_H-M   'P 1'
#
loop_
_entity.id
_entity.type
_entity.pdbx_description
1 polymer ?
#
loop_
_entity_poly.entity_id
_entity_poly.type
_entity_poly.pdbx_seq_one_letter_code
_entity_poly.pdbx_strand_id
1 'polypeptide(L)'
;MAKEREKVVRHDVMSHVYAYGKQCPNAKGIIHLGATSCYVGDNTDIILMSEALEIVRKKLINVIAELAKFADAHKNLPTLAFTHFQPAQPTTVGKRATLWMQEFMMDLEDLEYVKRKFKASRIKRNDRNTGKLPGTL
;
A
#
# COMPACT_ATOMS: atom_id res chain seq x y z
N MET A 1 13.43 -20.16 11.87
CA MET A 1 14.89 -19.85 11.83
C MET A 1 15.16 -18.37 12.08
N ALA A 2 14.72 -17.38 11.27
CA ALA A 2 14.95 -15.96 11.54
C ALA A 2 14.39 -15.53 12.91
N LYS A 3 13.11 -15.81 13.22
CA LYS A 3 12.49 -15.49 14.52
C LYS A 3 13.24 -16.06 15.73
N GLU A 4 13.80 -17.26 15.63
CA GLU A 4 14.58 -17.86 16.71
C GLU A 4 15.95 -17.16 16.86
N ARG A 5 16.55 -16.79 15.73
CA ARG A 5 17.81 -16.03 15.76
C ARG A 5 17.61 -14.63 16.35
N GLU A 6 16.49 -13.98 16.04
CA GLU A 6 16.14 -12.65 16.53
C GLU A 6 16.04 -12.59 18.06
N LYS A 7 15.50 -13.62 18.69
CA LYS A 7 15.47 -13.73 20.17
C LYS A 7 16.87 -13.63 20.79
N VAL A 8 17.89 -14.09 20.07
CA VAL A 8 19.29 -14.10 20.54
C VAL A 8 20.00 -12.78 20.19
N VAL A 9 19.91 -12.36 18.93
CA VAL A 9 20.69 -11.19 18.47
C VAL A 9 19.94 -9.87 18.60
N ARG A 10 18.62 -9.91 18.86
CA ARG A 10 17.73 -8.74 19.02
C ARG A 10 17.83 -7.75 17.86
N HIS A 11 17.94 -8.28 16.66
CA HIS A 11 18.07 -7.51 15.43
C HIS A 11 17.42 -8.27 14.27
N ASP A 12 16.34 -7.75 13.74
CA ASP A 12 15.49 -8.35 12.72
C ASP A 12 16.25 -8.61 11.39
N VAL A 13 16.83 -7.56 10.81
CA VAL A 13 17.55 -7.66 9.52
C VAL A 13 18.69 -8.66 9.60
N MET A 14 19.51 -8.62 10.69
CA MET A 14 20.62 -9.56 10.84
C MET A 14 20.14 -11.00 11.06
N SER A 15 18.96 -11.18 11.62
CA SER A 15 18.32 -12.49 11.75
C SER A 15 17.89 -13.05 10.40
N HIS A 16 17.37 -12.19 9.52
CA HIS A 16 17.04 -12.55 8.14
C HIS A 16 18.29 -12.80 7.28
N VAL A 17 19.33 -12.00 7.42
CA VAL A 17 20.64 -12.24 6.78
C VAL A 17 21.21 -13.61 7.18
N TYR A 18 21.13 -13.97 8.47
CA TYR A 18 21.53 -15.29 8.93
C TYR A 18 20.72 -16.42 8.29
N ALA A 19 19.39 -16.29 8.26
CA ALA A 19 18.50 -17.29 7.68
C ALA A 19 18.75 -17.45 6.16
N TYR A 20 18.93 -16.33 5.46
CA TYR A 20 19.32 -16.31 4.05
C TYR A 20 20.66 -17.03 3.82
N GLY A 21 21.68 -16.72 4.64
CA GLY A 21 23.00 -17.31 4.52
C GLY A 21 23.04 -18.83 4.78
N LYS A 22 22.04 -19.39 5.46
CA LYS A 22 21.88 -20.85 5.60
C LYS A 22 21.37 -21.51 4.33
N GLN A 23 20.57 -20.79 3.54
CA GLN A 23 20.02 -21.28 2.26
C GLN A 23 20.99 -20.98 1.09
N CYS A 24 21.74 -19.88 1.17
CA CYS A 24 22.64 -19.40 0.13
C CYS A 24 24.05 -19.17 0.71
N PRO A 25 24.83 -20.22 1.01
CA PRO A 25 26.12 -20.10 1.67
C PRO A 25 27.14 -19.26 0.90
N ASN A 26 27.10 -19.32 -0.43
CA ASN A 26 28.02 -18.56 -1.30
C ASN A 26 27.77 -17.04 -1.27
N ALA A 27 26.54 -16.61 -0.99
CA ALA A 27 26.16 -15.20 -0.89
C ALA A 27 26.24 -14.66 0.56
N LYS A 28 26.41 -15.52 1.55
CA LYS A 28 26.39 -15.18 2.98
C LYS A 28 27.31 -14.01 3.32
N GLY A 29 28.51 -13.98 2.73
CA GLY A 29 29.52 -12.96 3.08
C GLY A 29 29.27 -11.59 2.44
N ILE A 30 28.45 -11.50 1.42
CA ILE A 30 28.27 -10.28 0.62
C ILE A 30 26.87 -9.70 0.61
N ILE A 31 25.84 -10.47 1.00
CA ILE A 31 24.43 -10.04 0.89
C ILE A 31 24.11 -8.74 1.63
N HIS A 32 24.84 -8.43 2.69
CA HIS A 32 24.64 -7.22 3.49
C HIS A 32 25.91 -6.34 3.55
N LEU A 33 26.88 -6.59 2.69
CA LEU A 33 28.14 -5.85 2.67
C LEU A 33 27.90 -4.41 2.20
N GLY A 34 28.34 -3.44 3.00
CA GLY A 34 28.19 -2.01 2.72
C GLY A 34 26.77 -1.43 2.83
N ALA A 35 25.79 -2.25 3.21
CA ALA A 35 24.42 -1.80 3.39
C ALA A 35 24.09 -1.55 4.85
N THR A 36 23.27 -0.53 5.11
CA THR A 36 22.64 -0.34 6.42
C THR A 36 21.39 -1.20 6.54
N SER A 37 21.02 -1.58 7.77
CA SER A 37 19.79 -2.33 8.04
C SER A 37 18.53 -1.57 7.57
N CYS A 38 18.50 -0.24 7.73
CA CYS A 38 17.41 0.57 7.21
C CYS A 38 17.23 0.49 5.69
N TYR A 39 18.30 0.22 4.93
CA TYR A 39 18.16 -0.01 3.48
C TYR A 39 17.25 -1.21 3.19
N VAL A 40 17.43 -2.30 3.92
CA VAL A 40 16.58 -3.50 3.78
C VAL A 40 15.18 -3.22 4.28
N GLY A 41 15.03 -2.67 5.49
CA GLY A 41 13.74 -2.35 6.09
C GLY A 41 12.89 -1.41 5.23
N ASP A 42 13.44 -0.26 4.88
CA ASP A 42 12.72 0.75 4.09
C ASP A 42 12.26 0.23 2.72
N ASN A 43 13.09 -0.58 2.03
CA ASN A 43 12.69 -1.16 0.74
C ASN A 43 11.63 -2.25 0.93
N THR A 44 11.71 -3.05 2.00
CA THR A 44 10.70 -4.03 2.34
C THR A 44 9.36 -3.35 2.63
N ASP A 45 9.35 -2.28 3.43
CA ASP A 45 8.15 -1.53 3.76
C ASP A 45 7.47 -0.95 2.50
N ILE A 46 8.25 -0.42 1.56
CA ILE A 46 7.70 0.07 0.28
C ILE A 46 7.06 -1.05 -0.53
N ILE A 47 7.66 -2.24 -0.55
CA ILE A 47 7.09 -3.41 -1.23
C ILE A 47 5.77 -3.81 -0.56
N LEU A 48 5.78 -3.99 0.75
CA LEU A 48 4.60 -4.39 1.52
C LEU A 48 3.47 -3.37 1.43
N MET A 49 3.79 -2.06 1.51
CA MET A 49 2.80 -1.00 1.32
C MET A 49 2.20 -1.03 -0.09
N SER A 50 3.02 -1.26 -1.11
CA SER A 50 2.53 -1.37 -2.49
C SER A 50 1.59 -2.57 -2.67
N GLU A 51 1.90 -3.71 -2.06
CA GLU A 51 1.05 -4.91 -2.07
C GLU A 51 -0.25 -4.69 -1.29
N ALA A 52 -0.16 -4.05 -0.11
CA ALA A 52 -1.33 -3.70 0.69
C ALA A 52 -2.27 -2.73 -0.05
N LEU A 53 -1.73 -1.73 -0.73
CA LEU A 53 -2.52 -0.81 -1.55
C LEU A 53 -3.23 -1.53 -2.70
N GLU A 54 -2.65 -2.60 -3.27
CA GLU A 54 -3.34 -3.40 -4.29
C GLU A 54 -4.55 -4.15 -3.72
N ILE A 55 -4.46 -4.62 -2.48
CA ILE A 55 -5.60 -5.24 -1.78
C ILE A 55 -6.72 -4.22 -1.56
N VAL A 56 -6.36 -3.03 -1.08
CA VAL A 56 -7.32 -1.92 -0.88
C VAL A 56 -7.96 -1.53 -2.21
N ARG A 57 -7.17 -1.37 -3.26
CA ARG A 57 -7.64 -1.07 -4.61
C ARG A 57 -8.72 -2.04 -5.09
N LYS A 58 -8.47 -3.33 -4.97
CA LYS A 58 -9.44 -4.37 -5.39
C LYS A 58 -10.74 -4.27 -4.60
N LYS A 59 -10.66 -4.04 -3.29
CA LYS A 59 -11.85 -3.86 -2.44
C LYS A 59 -12.63 -2.60 -2.84
N LEU A 60 -11.93 -1.50 -3.09
CA LEU A 60 -12.55 -0.23 -3.49
C LEU A 60 -13.29 -0.36 -4.82
N ILE A 61 -12.67 -1.00 -5.82
CA ILE A 61 -13.33 -1.29 -7.11
C ILE A 61 -14.59 -2.12 -6.92
N ASN A 62 -14.56 -3.13 -6.05
CA ASN A 62 -15.74 -3.95 -5.76
C ASN A 62 -16.85 -3.13 -5.10
N VAL A 63 -16.52 -2.25 -4.16
CA VAL A 63 -17.51 -1.35 -3.53
C VAL A 63 -18.14 -0.42 -4.56
N ILE A 64 -17.35 0.19 -5.43
CA ILE A 64 -17.85 1.04 -6.51
C ILE A 64 -18.79 0.26 -7.44
N ALA A 65 -18.41 -0.97 -7.81
CA ALA A 65 -19.23 -1.83 -8.67
C ALA A 65 -20.57 -2.21 -8.02
N GLU A 66 -20.59 -2.53 -6.74
CA GLU A 66 -21.82 -2.84 -6.03
C GLU A 66 -22.70 -1.60 -5.80
N LEU A 67 -22.10 -0.44 -5.52
CA LEU A 67 -22.82 0.84 -5.45
C LEU A 67 -23.44 1.22 -6.80
N ALA A 68 -22.75 0.96 -7.92
CA ALA A 68 -23.28 1.22 -9.26
C ALA A 68 -24.52 0.37 -9.54
N LYS A 69 -24.48 -0.93 -9.23
CA LYS A 69 -25.64 -1.83 -9.34
C LYS A 69 -26.82 -1.36 -8.47
N PHE A 70 -26.50 -1.02 -7.21
CA PHE A 70 -27.51 -0.51 -6.28
C PHE A 70 -28.13 0.80 -6.77
N ALA A 71 -27.31 1.75 -7.24
CA ALA A 71 -27.78 3.03 -7.77
C ALA A 71 -28.70 2.83 -8.98
N ASP A 72 -28.35 1.96 -9.92
CA ASP A 72 -29.18 1.66 -11.09
C ASP A 72 -30.52 1.01 -10.70
N ALA A 73 -30.50 0.03 -9.79
CA ALA A 73 -31.69 -0.64 -9.31
C ALA A 73 -32.69 0.31 -8.59
N HIS A 74 -32.17 1.37 -7.94
CA HIS A 74 -32.97 2.30 -7.14
C HIS A 74 -33.05 3.72 -7.72
N LYS A 75 -32.70 3.90 -9.00
CA LYS A 75 -32.69 5.22 -9.66
C LYS A 75 -34.06 5.91 -9.69
N ASN A 76 -35.13 5.13 -9.69
CA ASN A 76 -36.52 5.62 -9.71
C ASN A 76 -37.21 5.58 -8.34
N LEU A 77 -36.53 5.14 -7.27
CA LEU A 77 -37.10 5.09 -5.93
C LEU A 77 -37.03 6.47 -5.29
N PRO A 78 -38.17 7.18 -5.09
CA PRO A 78 -38.16 8.51 -4.52
C PRO A 78 -37.81 8.47 -3.03
N THR A 79 -37.12 9.50 -2.59
CA THR A 79 -36.80 9.75 -1.18
C THR A 79 -36.69 11.24 -0.93
N LEU A 80 -36.73 11.64 0.32
CA LEU A 80 -36.63 13.03 0.74
C LEU A 80 -35.18 13.36 1.14
N ALA A 81 -34.66 14.44 0.57
CA ALA A 81 -33.41 15.03 1.05
C ALA A 81 -33.69 15.99 2.22
N PHE A 82 -32.73 16.07 3.12
CA PHE A 82 -32.78 16.92 4.30
C PHE A 82 -31.62 17.90 4.30
N THR A 83 -31.87 19.12 4.79
CA THR A 83 -30.87 20.12 5.16
C THR A 83 -31.18 20.66 6.54
N HIS A 84 -30.20 20.85 7.41
CA HIS A 84 -30.40 21.34 8.78
C HIS A 84 -31.47 20.55 9.55
N PHE A 85 -31.51 19.23 9.35
CA PHE A 85 -32.53 18.33 9.94
C PHE A 85 -33.99 18.61 9.54
N GLN A 86 -34.16 19.35 8.44
CA GLN A 86 -35.51 19.68 7.92
C GLN A 86 -35.65 19.11 6.50
N PRO A 87 -36.88 18.71 6.08
CA PRO A 87 -37.17 18.32 4.73
C PRO A 87 -36.80 19.43 3.75
N ALA A 88 -36.04 19.10 2.71
CA ALA A 88 -35.59 20.05 1.70
C ALA A 88 -36.29 19.78 0.36
N GLN A 89 -35.83 18.77 -0.38
CA GLN A 89 -36.35 18.51 -1.73
C GLN A 89 -36.41 17.01 -2.03
N PRO A 90 -37.29 16.58 -2.95
CA PRO A 90 -37.32 15.20 -3.44
C PRO A 90 -36.01 14.86 -4.17
N THR A 91 -35.57 13.63 -3.98
CA THR A 91 -34.46 13.02 -4.69
C THR A 91 -34.74 11.54 -4.88
N THR A 92 -33.76 10.75 -5.34
CA THR A 92 -33.90 9.31 -5.42
C THR A 92 -32.82 8.59 -4.60
N VAL A 93 -33.13 7.37 -4.18
CA VAL A 93 -32.17 6.52 -3.45
C VAL A 93 -30.96 6.24 -4.33
N GLY A 94 -31.16 5.97 -5.62
CA GLY A 94 -30.06 5.76 -6.56
C GLY A 94 -29.15 6.97 -6.68
N LYS A 95 -29.71 8.20 -6.79
CA LYS A 95 -28.89 9.42 -6.81
C LYS A 95 -28.05 9.56 -5.52
N ARG A 96 -28.60 9.24 -4.37
CA ARG A 96 -27.85 9.29 -3.10
C ARG A 96 -26.65 8.33 -3.13
N ALA A 97 -26.83 7.13 -3.66
CA ALA A 97 -25.74 6.16 -3.82
C ALA A 97 -24.65 6.65 -4.79
N THR A 98 -24.99 7.39 -5.85
CA THR A 98 -23.99 7.94 -6.78
C THR A 98 -23.10 9.00 -6.12
N LEU A 99 -23.58 9.73 -5.12
CA LEU A 99 -22.74 10.68 -4.37
C LEU A 99 -21.64 9.96 -3.59
N TRP A 100 -21.98 8.87 -2.89
CA TRP A 100 -20.98 8.03 -2.21
C TRP A 100 -20.01 7.37 -3.20
N MET A 101 -20.54 6.90 -4.33
CA MET A 101 -19.70 6.30 -5.37
C MET A 101 -18.70 7.30 -5.94
N GLN A 102 -19.08 8.57 -6.11
CA GLN A 102 -18.17 9.63 -6.57
C GLN A 102 -17.00 9.82 -5.61
N GLU A 103 -17.24 9.83 -4.29
CA GLU A 103 -16.17 9.94 -3.29
C GLU A 103 -15.19 8.77 -3.41
N PHE A 104 -15.69 7.53 -3.50
CA PHE A 104 -14.83 6.36 -3.69
C PHE A 104 -14.07 6.36 -5.03
N MET A 105 -14.62 6.98 -6.08
CA MET A 105 -13.88 7.14 -7.34
C MET A 105 -12.72 8.12 -7.18
N MET A 106 -12.89 9.21 -6.45
CA MET A 106 -11.82 10.15 -6.12
C MET A 106 -10.74 9.48 -5.28
N ASP A 107 -11.13 8.70 -4.25
CA ASP A 107 -10.21 7.90 -3.45
C ASP A 107 -9.41 6.89 -4.31
N LEU A 108 -10.03 6.31 -5.33
CA LEU A 108 -9.36 5.40 -6.25
C LEU A 108 -8.29 6.13 -7.09
N GLU A 109 -8.57 7.33 -7.56
CA GLU A 109 -7.60 8.16 -8.28
C GLU A 109 -6.40 8.53 -7.40
N ASP A 110 -6.64 8.91 -6.16
CA ASP A 110 -5.60 9.22 -5.18
C ASP A 110 -4.75 8.00 -4.85
N LEU A 111 -5.37 6.84 -4.69
CA LEU A 111 -4.67 5.58 -4.46
C LEU A 111 -3.75 5.23 -5.64
N GLU A 112 -4.23 5.36 -6.88
CA GLU A 112 -3.42 5.12 -8.07
C GLU A 112 -2.25 6.13 -8.19
N TYR A 113 -2.48 7.39 -7.82
CA TYR A 113 -1.42 8.39 -7.77
C TYR A 113 -0.32 8.01 -6.76
N VAL A 114 -0.71 7.64 -5.54
CA VAL A 114 0.23 7.22 -4.49
C VAL A 114 1.02 5.99 -4.91
N LYS A 115 0.37 4.97 -5.49
CA LYS A 115 1.04 3.76 -5.99
C LYS A 115 2.14 4.09 -7.03
N ARG A 116 1.88 5.02 -7.94
CA ARG A 116 2.90 5.45 -8.91
C ARG A 116 4.08 6.12 -8.23
N LYS A 117 3.85 6.89 -7.17
CA LYS A 117 4.93 7.57 -6.40
C LYS A 117 5.78 6.59 -5.61
N PHE A 118 5.20 5.54 -5.03
CA PHE A 118 5.98 4.51 -4.34
C PHE A 118 6.99 3.82 -5.26
N LYS A 119 6.63 3.48 -6.48
CA LYS A 119 7.55 2.89 -7.46
C LYS A 119 8.75 3.81 -7.75
N ALA A 120 8.50 5.10 -7.92
CA ALA A 120 9.56 6.08 -8.15
C ALA A 120 10.49 6.28 -6.93
N SER A 121 9.95 6.26 -5.73
CA SER A 121 10.72 6.37 -4.48
C SER A 121 11.64 5.17 -4.28
N ARG A 122 11.21 3.99 -4.65
CA ARG A 122 11.98 2.74 -4.57
C ARG A 122 13.26 2.79 -5.41
N ILE A 123 13.19 3.28 -6.63
CA ILE A 123 14.36 3.47 -7.51
C ILE A 123 15.32 4.51 -6.91
N LYS A 124 14.82 5.66 -6.48
CA LYS A 124 15.64 6.73 -5.90
C LYS A 124 16.37 6.33 -4.61
N ARG A 125 15.80 5.43 -3.80
CA ARG A 125 16.44 4.94 -2.58
C ARG A 125 17.58 3.97 -2.87
N ASN A 126 17.47 3.13 -3.86
CA ASN A 126 18.57 2.28 -4.29
C ASN A 126 19.78 3.13 -4.73
N ASP A 127 19.54 4.23 -5.46
CA ASP A 127 20.62 5.12 -5.93
C ASP A 127 21.29 5.91 -4.80
N ARG A 128 20.58 6.20 -3.69
CA ARG A 128 21.15 6.96 -2.57
C ARG A 128 21.98 6.12 -1.60
N ASN A 129 21.82 4.82 -1.60
CA ASN A 129 22.44 3.94 -0.62
C ASN A 129 23.61 3.14 -1.17
N THR A 130 24.13 3.49 -2.34
CA THR A 130 25.49 3.13 -2.75
C THR A 130 26.48 3.92 -1.91
N GLY A 131 26.49 3.65 -0.59
CA GLY A 131 27.51 4.16 0.31
C GLY A 131 28.87 3.78 -0.30
N LYS A 132 29.80 4.74 -0.32
CA LYS A 132 31.17 4.52 -0.75
C LYS A 132 31.68 3.23 -0.13
N LEU A 133 31.96 2.24 -0.98
CA LEU A 133 32.66 1.06 -0.53
C LEU A 133 33.96 1.52 0.12
N PRO A 134 34.32 1.06 1.31
CA PRO A 134 35.63 1.38 1.88
C PRO A 134 36.68 0.79 0.93
N GLY A 135 37.46 1.65 0.25
CA GLY A 135 38.60 1.22 -0.51
C GLY A 135 38.69 1.63 -1.99
N THR A 136 37.80 2.51 -2.51
CA THR A 136 38.07 3.17 -3.79
C THR A 136 38.68 4.55 -3.56
N LEU A 137 40.02 4.61 -3.51
CA LEU A 137 40.81 5.81 -3.79
C LEU A 137 40.65 6.18 -5.26
#